data_c8f7eede5d8e42fb6def79729b51c679
#
_entry.id   c8f7eede5d8e42fb6def79729b51c679
#
_cell.length_a   1.000
_cell.length_b   1.000
_cell.length_c   1.000
_cell.angle_alpha   90.00
_cell.angle_beta   90.00
_cell.angle_gamma   90.00
#
_symmetry.space_group_name_H-M   'P 1'
#
loop_
_entity.id
_entity.type
_entity.pdbx_description
1 polymer ?
#
loop_
_entity_poly.entity_id
_entity_poly.type
_entity_poly.pdbx_seq_one_letter_code
_entity_poly.pdbx_strand_id
1 'polypeptide(L)'
;MQIALISVAPPYRGGISKHTSILVEHLSKKHSVDLINYSRQYPDFLFPGKSQYLDGKMGNFPGERWIDSINPLSWFKTGNKLAENRYDLAIFRFWNPFFAPALGIIAGVIKKKSPFTKLISLCDNILPHDRTPMGNFFTNYLFQKLDGHLVQSSQTEGELHEIIKTPIYEKRFHPVYDTFPEKIDKNTAKKKLGLKAENIILYFGIIRDYKGFDILLKAIAELKNRNTDFHLLAGGECYGNDEKYTKLISDLGISNYITWHNRYIPDSEVTDYFSAADVVALPYRTASQSGITQIAYSYDLPVIVTNVGGLPEIVDEGKSGFTISPENPKELTVVLAENLDNSTFFGMSKYITTFKEKFSWEYFVDGIETVYKRI
;
A
#
# COMPACT_ATOMS: atom_id res chain seq x y z
N MET A 1 0.61 -6.45 -26.40
CA MET A 1 -0.43 -7.36 -25.87
C MET A 1 -1.72 -6.60 -25.65
N GLN A 2 -2.85 -7.31 -25.74
CA GLN A 2 -4.13 -6.84 -25.17
C GLN A 2 -4.28 -7.39 -23.76
N ILE A 3 -4.38 -6.51 -22.78
CA ILE A 3 -4.37 -6.87 -21.34
C ILE A 3 -5.70 -6.43 -20.70
N ALA A 4 -6.36 -7.35 -19.99
CA ALA A 4 -7.42 -7.03 -19.06
C ALA A 4 -6.84 -6.93 -17.64
N LEU A 5 -6.90 -5.76 -17.00
CA LEU A 5 -6.53 -5.58 -15.60
C LEU A 5 -7.79 -5.58 -14.72
N ILE A 6 -7.98 -6.64 -13.96
CA ILE A 6 -9.10 -6.82 -13.04
C ILE A 6 -8.66 -6.32 -11.66
N SER A 7 -9.09 -5.13 -11.28
CA SER A 7 -8.65 -4.48 -10.04
C SER A 7 -9.65 -3.44 -9.54
N VAL A 8 -9.50 -3.03 -8.28
CA VAL A 8 -10.14 -1.83 -7.76
C VAL A 8 -9.39 -0.58 -8.26
N ALA A 9 -10.13 0.42 -8.69
CA ALA A 9 -9.62 1.68 -9.19
C ALA A 9 -10.61 2.82 -8.83
N PRO A 10 -10.30 4.10 -9.10
CA PRO A 10 -11.29 5.16 -8.89
C PRO A 10 -12.66 4.81 -9.48
N PRO A 11 -13.77 5.15 -8.82
CA PRO A 11 -13.91 6.11 -7.73
C PRO A 11 -13.59 5.60 -6.33
N TYR A 12 -13.17 4.35 -6.19
CA TYR A 12 -12.79 3.80 -4.89
C TYR A 12 -11.50 4.44 -4.40
N ARG A 13 -11.47 4.82 -3.11
CA ARG A 13 -10.28 5.41 -2.47
C ARG A 13 -9.33 4.34 -1.93
N GLY A 14 -8.08 4.72 -1.75
CA GLY A 14 -7.06 3.92 -1.07
C GLY A 14 -5.86 3.56 -1.94
N GLY A 15 -4.82 3.04 -1.30
CA GLY A 15 -3.52 2.76 -1.94
C GLY A 15 -3.61 1.81 -3.14
N ILE A 16 -4.45 0.76 -3.05
CA ILE A 16 -4.63 -0.20 -4.14
C ILE A 16 -5.25 0.49 -5.37
N SER A 17 -6.27 1.33 -5.16
CA SER A 17 -6.92 2.08 -6.25
C SER A 17 -5.93 3.03 -6.93
N LYS A 18 -5.12 3.76 -6.15
CA LYS A 18 -4.08 4.65 -6.67
C LYS A 18 -3.02 3.88 -7.45
N HIS A 19 -2.48 2.81 -6.87
CA HIS A 19 -1.52 1.95 -7.54
C HIS A 19 -2.06 1.38 -8.85
N THR A 20 -3.34 0.96 -8.88
CA THR A 20 -3.98 0.46 -10.11
C THR A 20 -3.99 1.51 -11.21
N SER A 21 -4.33 2.76 -10.88
CA SER A 21 -4.35 3.86 -11.85
C SER A 21 -2.97 4.07 -12.49
N ILE A 22 -1.92 4.10 -11.66
CA ILE A 22 -0.54 4.28 -12.14
C ILE A 22 -0.10 3.06 -12.95
N LEU A 23 -0.43 1.84 -12.51
CA LEU A 23 -0.11 0.62 -13.25
C LEU A 23 -0.74 0.61 -14.65
N VAL A 24 -2.01 1.03 -14.77
CA VAL A 24 -2.67 1.18 -16.08
C VAL A 24 -1.89 2.14 -16.97
N GLU A 25 -1.48 3.29 -16.44
CA GLU A 25 -0.70 4.28 -17.19
C GLU A 25 0.62 3.69 -17.71
N HIS A 26 1.40 3.02 -16.84
CA HIS A 26 2.68 2.43 -17.23
C HIS A 26 2.54 1.23 -18.17
N LEU A 27 1.56 0.36 -17.97
CA LEU A 27 1.27 -0.74 -18.91
C LEU A 27 0.85 -0.19 -20.28
N SER A 28 0.07 0.89 -20.32
CA SER A 28 -0.45 1.49 -21.54
C SER A 28 0.64 2.13 -22.41
N LYS A 29 1.86 2.36 -21.89
CA LYS A 29 3.02 2.79 -22.67
C LYS A 29 3.47 1.74 -23.72
N LYS A 30 3.18 0.46 -23.45
CA LYS A 30 3.64 -0.67 -24.30
C LYS A 30 2.51 -1.60 -24.75
N HIS A 31 1.34 -1.54 -24.13
CA HIS A 31 0.26 -2.50 -24.31
C HIS A 31 -1.09 -1.80 -24.45
N SER A 32 -2.09 -2.47 -25.01
CA SER A 32 -3.49 -2.05 -24.93
C SER A 32 -4.07 -2.60 -23.63
N VAL A 33 -4.59 -1.73 -22.76
CA VAL A 33 -5.04 -2.13 -21.40
C VAL A 33 -6.48 -1.72 -21.17
N ASP A 34 -7.33 -2.71 -20.88
CA ASP A 34 -8.68 -2.50 -20.41
C ASP A 34 -8.77 -2.70 -18.90
N LEU A 35 -9.20 -1.68 -18.18
CA LEU A 35 -9.38 -1.74 -16.73
C LEU A 35 -10.80 -2.23 -16.40
N ILE A 36 -10.88 -3.35 -15.69
CA ILE A 36 -12.13 -3.96 -15.23
C ILE A 36 -12.26 -3.74 -13.72
N ASN A 37 -13.13 -2.82 -13.36
CA ASN A 37 -13.32 -2.35 -11.99
C ASN A 37 -14.59 -2.96 -11.37
N TYR A 38 -14.77 -2.71 -10.09
CA TYR A 38 -15.95 -3.10 -9.35
C TYR A 38 -17.08 -2.08 -9.53
N SER A 39 -18.31 -2.57 -9.78
CA SER A 39 -19.55 -1.80 -9.61
C SER A 39 -19.89 -1.68 -8.11
N ARG A 40 -19.55 -2.71 -7.33
CA ARG A 40 -19.60 -2.72 -5.86
C ARG A 40 -18.36 -3.47 -5.34
N GLN A 41 -17.48 -2.76 -4.62
CA GLN A 41 -16.30 -3.38 -3.99
C GLN A 41 -16.69 -4.06 -2.68
N TYR A 42 -17.20 -3.31 -1.72
CA TYR A 42 -17.74 -3.83 -0.47
C TYR A 42 -19.20 -3.42 -0.31
N PRO A 43 -20.05 -4.25 0.29
CA PRO A 43 -21.29 -3.77 0.89
C PRO A 43 -21.01 -2.67 1.92
N ASP A 44 -21.82 -1.61 1.94
CA ASP A 44 -21.55 -0.44 2.80
C ASP A 44 -21.44 -0.80 4.28
N PHE A 45 -22.21 -1.78 4.75
CA PHE A 45 -22.16 -2.25 6.15
C PHE A 45 -20.88 -3.03 6.52
N LEU A 46 -20.10 -3.47 5.54
CA LEU A 46 -18.81 -4.14 5.76
C LEU A 46 -17.62 -3.18 5.63
N PHE A 47 -17.85 -1.96 5.16
CA PHE A 47 -16.78 -1.00 4.98
C PHE A 47 -16.48 -0.29 6.32
N PRO A 48 -15.25 -0.37 6.84
CA PRO A 48 -14.93 0.14 8.18
C PRO A 48 -14.72 1.64 8.28
N GLY A 49 -14.64 2.35 7.14
CA GLY A 49 -14.43 3.81 7.08
C GLY A 49 -15.70 4.60 6.81
N LYS A 50 -15.61 5.93 6.79
CA LYS A 50 -16.74 6.83 6.54
C LYS A 50 -17.28 6.74 5.10
N SER A 51 -16.39 6.57 4.11
CA SER A 51 -16.74 6.39 2.71
C SER A 51 -15.70 5.54 2.01
N GLN A 52 -16.13 4.69 1.08
CA GLN A 52 -15.23 3.93 0.21
C GLN A 52 -14.90 4.68 -1.10
N TYR A 53 -15.48 5.87 -1.31
CA TYR A 53 -15.33 6.65 -2.53
C TYR A 53 -14.49 7.90 -2.33
N LEU A 54 -13.78 8.33 -3.38
CA LEU A 54 -13.15 9.62 -3.46
C LEU A 54 -14.25 10.70 -3.39
N ASP A 55 -14.00 11.77 -2.64
CA ASP A 55 -14.95 12.88 -2.41
C ASP A 55 -16.34 12.45 -1.92
N GLY A 56 -16.46 11.24 -1.35
CA GLY A 56 -17.71 10.68 -0.83
C GLY A 56 -18.77 10.39 -1.89
N LYS A 57 -18.45 10.49 -3.18
CA LYS A 57 -19.37 10.28 -4.30
C LYS A 57 -18.81 9.33 -5.34
N MET A 58 -19.70 8.61 -5.98
CA MET A 58 -19.39 7.77 -7.14
C MET A 58 -19.38 8.67 -8.40
N GLY A 59 -18.17 9.13 -8.79
CA GLY A 59 -17.97 9.90 -10.03
C GLY A 59 -17.86 9.02 -11.28
N ASN A 60 -17.77 9.65 -12.47
CA ASN A 60 -17.39 8.97 -13.70
C ASN A 60 -15.86 8.87 -13.77
N PHE A 61 -15.35 7.66 -13.74
CA PHE A 61 -13.92 7.36 -13.86
C PHE A 61 -13.67 6.37 -15.01
N PRO A 62 -12.50 6.38 -15.62
CA PRO A 62 -12.17 5.44 -16.69
C PRO A 62 -12.21 3.99 -16.21
N GLY A 63 -12.52 3.09 -17.14
CA GLY A 63 -12.63 1.66 -16.89
C GLY A 63 -14.06 1.16 -16.75
N GLU A 64 -14.22 -0.13 -17.01
CA GLU A 64 -15.51 -0.81 -17.04
C GLU A 64 -15.87 -1.36 -15.65
N ARG A 65 -17.01 -1.02 -15.12
CA ARG A 65 -17.46 -1.38 -13.78
C ARG A 65 -18.41 -2.57 -13.81
N TRP A 66 -17.86 -3.76 -14.01
CA TRP A 66 -18.66 -4.98 -14.24
C TRP A 66 -18.84 -5.86 -13.01
N ILE A 67 -17.95 -5.79 -12.03
CA ILE A 67 -17.89 -6.75 -10.93
C ILE A 67 -18.66 -6.24 -9.72
N ASP A 68 -19.70 -6.93 -9.33
CA ASP A 68 -20.32 -6.80 -8.02
C ASP A 68 -19.80 -7.91 -7.12
N SER A 69 -19.08 -7.55 -6.04
CA SER A 69 -18.35 -8.49 -5.19
C SER A 69 -19.21 -9.59 -4.55
N ILE A 70 -20.53 -9.39 -4.45
CA ILE A 70 -21.48 -10.33 -3.82
C ILE A 70 -22.55 -10.86 -4.78
N ASN A 71 -22.51 -10.51 -6.09
CA ASN A 71 -23.49 -10.95 -7.06
C ASN A 71 -22.89 -11.95 -8.08
N PRO A 72 -23.14 -13.26 -7.95
CA PRO A 72 -22.60 -14.28 -8.86
C PRO A 72 -22.96 -14.07 -10.31
N LEU A 73 -24.14 -13.52 -10.63
CA LEU A 73 -24.53 -13.25 -12.01
C LEU A 73 -23.60 -12.25 -12.69
N SER A 74 -23.08 -11.26 -11.93
CA SER A 74 -22.11 -10.31 -12.45
C SER A 74 -20.77 -11.00 -12.78
N TRP A 75 -20.37 -12.01 -12.00
CA TRP A 75 -19.11 -12.75 -12.20
C TRP A 75 -19.14 -13.56 -13.50
N PHE A 76 -20.24 -14.29 -13.75
CA PHE A 76 -20.41 -15.00 -15.00
C PHE A 76 -20.49 -14.07 -16.23
N LYS A 77 -21.22 -12.94 -16.10
CA LYS A 77 -21.29 -11.92 -17.18
C LYS A 77 -19.90 -11.34 -17.47
N THR A 78 -19.14 -10.98 -16.43
CA THR A 78 -17.80 -10.43 -16.58
C THR A 78 -16.86 -11.46 -17.24
N GLY A 79 -16.86 -12.71 -16.75
CA GLY A 79 -16.03 -13.77 -17.35
C GLY A 79 -16.35 -14.03 -18.82
N ASN A 80 -17.64 -13.99 -19.21
CA ASN A 80 -18.06 -14.12 -20.60
C ASN A 80 -17.54 -12.97 -21.47
N LYS A 81 -17.75 -11.72 -21.04
CA LYS A 81 -17.26 -10.54 -21.76
C LYS A 81 -15.75 -10.59 -21.96
N LEU A 82 -15.00 -10.94 -20.90
CA LEU A 82 -13.54 -11.07 -20.98
C LEU A 82 -13.11 -12.16 -21.96
N ALA A 83 -13.79 -13.28 -21.98
CA ALA A 83 -13.51 -14.37 -22.91
C ALA A 83 -13.83 -14.00 -24.37
N GLU A 84 -14.87 -13.21 -24.63
CA GLU A 84 -15.26 -12.73 -25.97
C GLU A 84 -14.24 -11.74 -26.54
N ASN A 85 -13.64 -10.88 -25.72
CA ASN A 85 -12.67 -9.86 -26.14
C ASN A 85 -11.27 -10.42 -26.48
N ARG A 86 -11.00 -11.69 -26.20
CA ARG A 86 -9.76 -12.40 -26.59
C ARG A 86 -8.46 -11.72 -26.15
N TYR A 87 -8.36 -11.39 -24.86
CA TYR A 87 -7.12 -10.85 -24.30
C TYR A 87 -5.97 -11.85 -24.37
N ASP A 88 -4.73 -11.34 -24.58
CA ASP A 88 -3.50 -12.12 -24.41
C ASP A 88 -3.28 -12.46 -22.93
N LEU A 89 -3.56 -11.49 -22.04
CA LEU A 89 -3.30 -11.57 -20.61
C LEU A 89 -4.47 -10.98 -19.82
N ALA A 90 -4.91 -11.69 -18.78
CA ALA A 90 -5.79 -11.15 -17.75
C ALA A 90 -5.06 -11.14 -16.40
N ILE A 91 -4.93 -9.95 -15.80
CA ILE A 91 -4.24 -9.72 -14.53
C ILE A 91 -5.29 -9.57 -13.43
N PHE A 92 -5.27 -10.48 -12.46
CA PHE A 92 -6.17 -10.49 -11.31
C PHE A 92 -5.46 -9.89 -10.10
N ARG A 93 -5.78 -8.66 -9.71
CA ARG A 93 -5.24 -8.12 -8.47
C ARG A 93 -5.93 -8.75 -7.28
N PHE A 94 -5.13 -9.27 -6.35
CA PHE A 94 -5.61 -10.00 -5.19
C PHE A 94 -5.03 -9.45 -3.89
N TRP A 95 -5.91 -9.08 -2.95
CA TRP A 95 -5.51 -8.50 -1.65
C TRP A 95 -6.33 -9.01 -0.47
N ASN A 96 -7.44 -9.71 -0.72
CA ASN A 96 -8.31 -10.22 0.35
C ASN A 96 -9.13 -11.42 -0.14
N PRO A 97 -9.18 -12.53 0.64
CA PRO A 97 -9.97 -13.73 0.32
C PRO A 97 -11.46 -13.49 0.06
N PHE A 98 -12.03 -12.40 0.56
CA PHE A 98 -13.42 -11.99 0.27
C PHE A 98 -13.71 -11.92 -1.23
N PHE A 99 -12.72 -11.54 -2.04
CA PHE A 99 -12.89 -11.43 -3.50
C PHE A 99 -12.60 -12.73 -4.24
N ALA A 100 -12.03 -13.74 -3.59
CA ALA A 100 -11.63 -14.98 -4.24
C ALA A 100 -12.76 -15.75 -4.93
N PRO A 101 -14.00 -15.83 -4.38
CA PRO A 101 -15.12 -16.46 -5.08
C PRO A 101 -15.43 -15.79 -6.42
N ALA A 102 -15.52 -14.45 -6.43
CA ALA A 102 -15.82 -13.69 -7.62
C ALA A 102 -14.72 -13.86 -8.68
N LEU A 103 -13.48 -13.61 -8.30
CA LEU A 103 -12.33 -13.72 -9.19
C LEU A 103 -12.12 -15.15 -9.70
N GLY A 104 -12.34 -16.17 -8.84
CA GLY A 104 -12.21 -17.59 -9.20
C GLY A 104 -13.27 -18.05 -10.21
N ILE A 105 -14.50 -17.55 -10.13
CA ILE A 105 -15.53 -17.84 -11.14
C ILE A 105 -15.19 -17.13 -12.46
N ILE A 106 -14.79 -15.84 -12.42
CA ILE A 106 -14.37 -15.11 -13.61
C ILE A 106 -13.21 -15.84 -14.31
N ALA A 107 -12.16 -16.21 -13.57
CA ALA A 107 -11.00 -16.95 -14.08
C ALA A 107 -11.42 -18.30 -14.70
N GLY A 108 -12.32 -19.04 -14.04
CA GLY A 108 -12.83 -20.33 -14.54
C GLY A 108 -13.62 -20.19 -15.85
N VAL A 109 -14.40 -19.12 -16.01
CA VAL A 109 -15.13 -18.85 -17.27
C VAL A 109 -14.16 -18.52 -18.40
N ILE A 110 -13.15 -17.68 -18.14
CA ILE A 110 -12.12 -17.35 -19.13
C ILE A 110 -11.36 -18.61 -19.55
N LYS A 111 -10.85 -19.41 -18.61
CA LYS A 111 -10.15 -20.69 -18.92
C LYS A 111 -10.96 -21.63 -19.80
N LYS A 112 -12.26 -21.71 -19.55
CA LYS A 112 -13.14 -22.59 -20.33
C LYS A 112 -13.42 -22.06 -21.75
N LYS A 113 -13.61 -20.74 -21.93
CA LYS A 113 -14.08 -20.14 -23.18
C LYS A 113 -12.97 -19.52 -24.02
N SER A 114 -11.88 -19.09 -23.39
CA SER A 114 -10.71 -18.46 -24.03
C SER A 114 -9.41 -19.07 -23.47
N PRO A 115 -9.13 -20.36 -23.75
CA PRO A 115 -8.02 -21.09 -23.12
C PRO A 115 -6.63 -20.55 -23.50
N PHE A 116 -6.53 -19.72 -24.53
CA PHE A 116 -5.30 -19.05 -24.93
C PHE A 116 -4.98 -17.82 -24.08
N THR A 117 -5.98 -17.23 -23.40
CA THR A 117 -5.76 -16.10 -22.49
C THR A 117 -4.99 -16.57 -21.26
N LYS A 118 -3.80 -16.00 -21.03
CA LYS A 118 -2.99 -16.28 -19.84
C LYS A 118 -3.57 -15.52 -18.64
N LEU A 119 -3.60 -16.19 -17.49
CA LEU A 119 -4.17 -15.62 -16.25
C LEU A 119 -3.07 -15.48 -15.21
N ILE A 120 -2.77 -14.27 -14.74
CA ILE A 120 -1.82 -14.06 -13.65
C ILE A 120 -2.46 -13.34 -12.48
N SER A 121 -1.95 -13.55 -11.28
CA SER A 121 -2.27 -12.72 -10.13
C SER A 121 -1.23 -11.63 -9.90
N LEU A 122 -1.69 -10.46 -9.46
CA LEU A 122 -0.88 -9.44 -8.81
C LEU A 122 -1.26 -9.47 -7.33
N CYS A 123 -0.34 -9.97 -6.48
CA CYS A 123 -0.63 -10.27 -5.09
C CYS A 123 -0.15 -9.17 -4.15
N ASP A 124 -1.08 -8.48 -3.48
CA ASP A 124 -0.77 -7.59 -2.36
C ASP A 124 -0.70 -8.37 -1.04
N ASN A 125 -1.65 -9.29 -0.82
CA ASN A 125 -1.72 -10.29 0.26
C ASN A 125 -2.36 -11.55 -0.29
N ILE A 126 -1.88 -12.73 0.12
CA ILE A 126 -2.46 -14.00 -0.30
C ILE A 126 -3.28 -14.61 0.84
N LEU A 127 -2.69 -14.69 2.02
CA LEU A 127 -3.35 -15.22 3.21
C LEU A 127 -3.62 -14.09 4.20
N PRO A 128 -4.83 -13.97 4.76
CA PRO A 128 -5.12 -12.96 5.76
C PRO A 128 -4.42 -13.29 7.07
N HIS A 129 -4.13 -12.26 7.88
CA HIS A 129 -3.60 -12.44 9.23
C HIS A 129 -4.57 -13.27 10.11
N ASP A 130 -5.88 -13.06 9.94
CA ASP A 130 -6.94 -13.86 10.57
C ASP A 130 -7.37 -14.97 9.61
N ARG A 131 -6.59 -16.06 9.58
CA ARG A 131 -6.84 -17.22 8.69
C ARG A 131 -8.16 -17.90 9.05
N THR A 132 -9.07 -17.98 8.08
CA THR A 132 -10.30 -18.79 8.20
C THR A 132 -10.27 -19.96 7.22
N PRO A 133 -10.79 -21.14 7.59
CA PRO A 133 -10.82 -22.30 6.67
C PRO A 133 -11.52 -21.98 5.34
N MET A 134 -12.60 -21.22 5.40
CA MET A 134 -13.36 -20.83 4.22
C MET A 134 -12.59 -19.84 3.33
N GLY A 135 -11.86 -18.88 3.93
CA GLY A 135 -10.99 -17.95 3.19
C GLY A 135 -9.89 -18.70 2.45
N ASN A 136 -9.22 -19.64 3.11
CA ASN A 136 -8.18 -20.47 2.50
C ASN A 136 -8.73 -21.33 1.35
N PHE A 137 -9.92 -21.91 1.50
CA PHE A 137 -10.56 -22.69 0.46
C PHE A 137 -10.81 -21.86 -0.81
N PHE A 138 -11.39 -20.67 -0.68
CA PHE A 138 -11.67 -19.81 -1.83
C PHE A 138 -10.41 -19.23 -2.47
N THR A 139 -9.40 -18.88 -1.66
CA THR A 139 -8.09 -18.45 -2.18
C THR A 139 -7.48 -19.57 -3.02
N ASN A 140 -7.45 -20.79 -2.51
CA ASN A 140 -6.96 -21.95 -3.23
C ASN A 140 -7.75 -22.18 -4.54
N TYR A 141 -9.07 -22.07 -4.49
CA TYR A 141 -9.95 -22.21 -5.66
C TYR A 141 -9.62 -21.22 -6.78
N LEU A 142 -9.30 -19.96 -6.45
CA LEU A 142 -8.83 -18.98 -7.43
C LEU A 142 -7.44 -19.33 -7.95
N PHE A 143 -6.47 -19.51 -7.05
CA PHE A 143 -5.05 -19.64 -7.41
C PHE A 143 -4.76 -20.86 -8.26
N GLN A 144 -5.49 -21.97 -8.10
CA GLN A 144 -5.41 -23.16 -8.96
C GLN A 144 -5.85 -22.92 -10.42
N LYS A 145 -6.44 -21.78 -10.74
CA LYS A 145 -6.85 -21.40 -12.10
C LYS A 145 -5.89 -20.45 -12.78
N LEU A 146 -4.96 -19.88 -12.03
CA LEU A 146 -4.01 -18.90 -12.54
C LEU A 146 -2.75 -19.58 -13.05
N ASP A 147 -2.16 -19.05 -14.11
CA ASP A 147 -0.98 -19.60 -14.78
C ASP A 147 0.32 -19.12 -14.16
N GLY A 148 0.30 -17.90 -13.59
CA GLY A 148 1.48 -17.29 -13.01
C GLY A 148 1.12 -16.22 -11.98
N HIS A 149 2.15 -15.69 -11.28
CA HIS A 149 1.94 -14.81 -10.13
C HIS A 149 3.01 -13.73 -10.07
N LEU A 150 2.61 -12.50 -9.68
CA LEU A 150 3.53 -11.45 -9.26
C LEU A 150 3.33 -11.21 -7.77
N VAL A 151 4.38 -11.44 -6.98
CA VAL A 151 4.38 -11.22 -5.52
C VAL A 151 5.25 -10.02 -5.17
N GLN A 152 4.95 -9.35 -4.06
CA GLN A 152 5.59 -8.07 -3.74
C GLN A 152 6.47 -8.10 -2.48
N SER A 153 6.56 -9.26 -1.79
CA SER A 153 7.42 -9.46 -0.63
C SER A 153 7.75 -10.94 -0.44
N SER A 154 8.79 -11.25 0.34
CA SER A 154 9.11 -12.63 0.71
C SER A 154 8.01 -13.28 1.53
N GLN A 155 7.23 -12.49 2.29
CA GLN A 155 6.06 -13.00 2.98
C GLN A 155 5.01 -13.51 1.99
N THR A 156 4.62 -12.71 0.99
CA THR A 156 3.64 -13.14 -0.03
C THR A 156 4.18 -14.26 -0.92
N GLU A 157 5.50 -14.32 -1.14
CA GLU A 157 6.18 -15.43 -1.79
C GLU A 157 6.02 -16.73 -0.98
N GLY A 158 6.28 -16.70 0.32
CA GLY A 158 6.06 -17.84 1.22
C GLY A 158 4.61 -18.30 1.25
N GLU A 159 3.67 -17.35 1.35
CA GLU A 159 2.22 -17.63 1.30
C GLU A 159 1.80 -18.29 -0.04
N LEU A 160 2.41 -17.88 -1.16
CA LEU A 160 2.17 -18.50 -2.47
C LEU A 160 2.60 -19.97 -2.46
N HIS A 161 3.77 -20.28 -1.90
CA HIS A 161 4.27 -21.65 -1.80
C HIS A 161 3.44 -22.53 -0.85
N GLU A 162 2.72 -21.96 0.12
CA GLU A 162 1.75 -22.72 0.93
C GLU A 162 0.56 -23.20 0.08
N ILE A 163 0.18 -22.45 -0.98
CA ILE A 163 -0.98 -22.77 -1.83
C ILE A 163 -0.59 -23.58 -3.07
N ILE A 164 0.55 -23.26 -3.70
CA ILE A 164 1.01 -23.88 -4.94
C ILE A 164 2.43 -24.40 -4.74
N LYS A 165 2.62 -25.74 -4.93
CA LYS A 165 3.93 -26.38 -4.71
C LYS A 165 5.03 -25.84 -5.63
N THR A 166 4.72 -25.62 -6.90
CA THR A 166 5.67 -25.16 -7.93
C THR A 166 5.08 -24.01 -8.74
N PRO A 167 4.93 -22.81 -8.13
CA PRO A 167 4.34 -21.68 -8.83
C PRO A 167 5.32 -21.11 -9.88
N ILE A 168 4.79 -20.62 -10.99
CA ILE A 168 5.52 -19.72 -11.89
C ILE A 168 5.28 -18.32 -11.38
N TYR A 169 6.32 -17.64 -10.92
CA TYR A 169 6.19 -16.30 -10.34
C TYR A 169 7.43 -15.42 -10.54
N GLU A 170 7.22 -14.14 -10.35
CA GLU A 170 8.26 -13.13 -10.18
C GLU A 170 8.01 -12.36 -8.90
N LYS A 171 9.10 -11.93 -8.23
CA LYS A 171 9.03 -11.02 -7.09
C LYS A 171 9.46 -9.63 -7.53
N ARG A 172 8.56 -8.64 -7.38
CA ARG A 172 8.82 -7.24 -7.64
C ARG A 172 8.23 -6.42 -6.51
N PHE A 173 9.05 -5.61 -5.87
CA PHE A 173 8.57 -4.73 -4.81
C PHE A 173 7.59 -3.69 -5.33
N HIS A 174 6.73 -3.21 -4.44
CA HIS A 174 5.82 -2.11 -4.74
C HIS A 174 6.60 -0.91 -5.29
N PRO A 175 6.24 -0.36 -6.44
CA PRO A 175 6.95 0.78 -7.03
C PRO A 175 6.76 2.07 -6.23
N VAL A 176 7.71 3.00 -6.36
CA VAL A 176 7.55 4.37 -5.85
C VAL A 176 6.42 5.09 -6.56
N TYR A 177 5.79 6.04 -5.88
CA TYR A 177 4.73 6.85 -6.48
C TYR A 177 5.32 8.03 -7.25
N ASP A 178 5.07 8.08 -8.56
CA ASP A 178 5.54 9.12 -9.48
C ASP A 178 4.44 10.11 -9.90
N THR A 179 3.26 10.02 -9.29
CA THR A 179 2.07 10.82 -9.63
C THR A 179 1.74 11.90 -8.60
N PHE A 180 2.46 11.96 -7.49
CA PHE A 180 2.32 13.07 -6.56
C PHE A 180 3.07 14.29 -7.06
N PRO A 181 2.62 15.52 -6.71
CA PRO A 181 3.36 16.73 -7.03
C PRO A 181 4.80 16.69 -6.48
N GLU A 182 5.69 17.41 -7.14
CA GLU A 182 7.10 17.51 -6.72
C GLU A 182 7.25 18.03 -5.29
N LYS A 183 8.36 17.66 -4.66
CA LYS A 183 8.75 18.16 -3.34
C LYS A 183 8.87 19.67 -3.36
N ILE A 184 8.28 20.33 -2.36
CA ILE A 184 8.41 21.76 -2.15
C ILE A 184 9.43 22.06 -1.06
N ASP A 185 9.82 23.33 -0.92
CA ASP A 185 10.70 23.76 0.16
C ASP A 185 10.14 23.38 1.55
N LYS A 186 10.99 22.84 2.41
CA LYS A 186 10.61 22.34 3.75
C LYS A 186 9.97 23.43 4.62
N ASN A 187 10.54 24.63 4.62
CA ASN A 187 10.02 25.72 5.45
C ASN A 187 8.67 26.21 4.95
N THR A 188 8.46 26.19 3.62
CA THR A 188 7.17 26.50 3.00
C THR A 188 6.12 25.46 3.41
N ALA A 189 6.46 24.17 3.38
CA ALA A 189 5.57 23.09 3.81
C ALA A 189 5.24 23.21 5.31
N LYS A 190 6.27 23.40 6.16
CA LYS A 190 6.08 23.63 7.61
C LYS A 190 5.16 24.81 7.90
N LYS A 191 5.34 25.92 7.19
CA LYS A 191 4.50 27.11 7.35
C LYS A 191 3.03 26.84 7.02
N LYS A 192 2.76 26.13 5.93
CA LYS A 192 1.40 25.72 5.54
C LYS A 192 0.73 24.84 6.61
N LEU A 193 1.50 23.98 7.27
CA LEU A 193 1.02 23.05 8.29
C LEU A 193 1.09 23.64 9.73
N GLY A 194 1.54 24.88 9.88
CA GLY A 194 1.66 25.55 11.19
C GLY A 194 2.76 24.99 12.09
N LEU A 195 3.75 24.29 11.53
CA LEU A 195 4.83 23.62 12.27
C LEU A 195 6.00 24.57 12.51
N LYS A 196 6.57 24.52 13.73
CA LYS A 196 7.68 25.40 14.15
C LYS A 196 8.97 24.62 14.42
N ALA A 197 8.88 23.39 14.97
CA ALA A 197 10.02 22.57 15.34
C ALA A 197 10.98 22.36 14.16
N GLU A 198 12.25 22.20 14.44
CA GLU A 198 13.29 21.97 13.43
C GLU A 198 13.11 20.59 12.76
N ASN A 199 12.91 19.57 13.57
CA ASN A 199 12.78 18.18 13.11
C ASN A 199 11.34 17.73 13.11
N ILE A 200 10.86 17.20 11.99
CA ILE A 200 9.50 16.69 11.81
C ILE A 200 9.51 15.20 11.58
N ILE A 201 8.92 14.47 12.51
CA ILE A 201 8.66 13.03 12.39
C ILE A 201 7.27 12.87 11.77
N LEU A 202 7.17 12.17 10.66
CA LEU A 202 5.89 11.96 9.97
C LEU A 202 5.34 10.55 10.23
N TYR A 203 4.10 10.47 10.67
CA TYR A 203 3.26 9.28 10.57
C TYR A 203 2.15 9.56 9.55
N PHE A 204 1.97 8.70 8.55
CA PHE A 204 1.02 8.95 7.47
C PHE A 204 0.18 7.72 7.12
N GLY A 205 -1.07 7.97 6.71
CA GLY A 205 -2.03 6.97 6.24
C GLY A 205 -3.07 6.56 7.27
N ILE A 206 -3.98 5.65 6.90
CA ILE A 206 -5.08 5.19 7.75
C ILE A 206 -4.54 4.66 9.08
N ILE A 207 -5.13 5.10 10.19
CA ILE A 207 -4.77 4.65 11.54
C ILE A 207 -5.63 3.43 11.90
N ARG A 208 -4.96 2.31 12.18
CA ARG A 208 -5.52 1.05 12.70
C ARG A 208 -4.59 0.46 13.73
N ASP A 209 -5.08 -0.41 14.58
CA ASP A 209 -4.31 -1.01 15.69
C ASP A 209 -3.02 -1.67 15.22
N TYR A 210 -3.08 -2.42 14.11
CA TYR A 210 -1.90 -3.10 13.57
C TYR A 210 -0.81 -2.14 13.06
N LYS A 211 -1.13 -0.85 12.84
CA LYS A 211 -0.16 0.15 12.38
C LYS A 211 0.62 0.84 13.51
N GLY A 212 0.37 0.47 14.77
CA GLY A 212 1.21 0.84 15.90
C GLY A 212 1.28 2.33 16.22
N PHE A 213 0.24 3.12 15.92
CA PHE A 213 0.26 4.55 16.23
C PHE A 213 0.47 4.81 17.72
N ASP A 214 -0.08 3.98 18.60
CA ASP A 214 0.16 4.02 20.05
C ASP A 214 1.62 3.74 20.44
N ILE A 215 2.32 2.89 19.68
CA ILE A 215 3.77 2.63 19.88
C ILE A 215 4.56 3.91 19.61
N LEU A 216 4.24 4.60 18.51
CA LEU A 216 4.87 5.89 18.19
C LEU A 216 4.58 6.95 19.26
N LEU A 217 3.33 7.07 19.72
CA LEU A 217 2.97 8.02 20.78
C LEU A 217 3.77 7.79 22.07
N LYS A 218 4.00 6.53 22.45
CA LYS A 218 4.86 6.17 23.59
C LYS A 218 6.32 6.54 23.35
N ALA A 219 6.83 6.31 22.14
CA ALA A 219 8.20 6.73 21.77
C ALA A 219 8.36 8.26 21.83
N ILE A 220 7.40 9.02 21.34
CA ILE A 220 7.37 10.49 21.44
C ILE A 220 7.36 10.95 22.90
N ALA A 221 6.64 10.26 23.79
CA ALA A 221 6.62 10.58 25.21
C ALA A 221 7.98 10.37 25.89
N GLU A 222 8.74 9.39 25.48
CA GLU A 222 10.11 9.20 25.96
C GLU A 222 11.08 10.22 25.31
N LEU A 223 10.90 10.52 24.03
CA LEU A 223 11.74 11.44 23.26
C LEU A 223 11.64 12.88 23.79
N LYS A 224 10.47 13.34 24.27
CA LYS A 224 10.29 14.67 24.87
C LYS A 224 11.24 14.94 26.06
N ASN A 225 11.72 13.89 26.73
CA ASN A 225 12.65 14.01 27.84
C ASN A 225 14.12 14.11 27.36
N ARG A 226 14.37 14.02 26.08
CA ARG A 226 15.67 14.28 25.44
C ARG A 226 15.73 15.75 25.03
N ASN A 227 16.93 16.28 24.93
CA ASN A 227 17.11 17.70 24.55
C ASN A 227 17.13 17.86 23.02
N THR A 228 16.06 17.41 22.35
CA THR A 228 15.90 17.43 20.90
C THR A 228 14.69 18.28 20.53
N ASP A 229 14.83 19.21 19.57
CA ASP A 229 13.70 19.97 19.02
C ASP A 229 12.99 19.15 17.93
N PHE A 230 11.82 18.65 18.22
CA PHE A 230 11.03 17.83 17.29
C PHE A 230 9.53 18.07 17.40
N HIS A 231 8.83 17.64 16.37
CA HIS A 231 7.36 17.59 16.35
C HIS A 231 6.88 16.35 15.58
N LEU A 232 5.89 15.64 16.11
CA LEU A 232 5.20 14.58 15.41
C LEU A 232 4.06 15.16 14.57
N LEU A 233 4.14 15.02 13.26
CA LEU A 233 3.05 15.27 12.34
C LEU A 233 2.37 13.96 11.99
N ALA A 234 1.11 13.79 12.32
CA ALA A 234 0.32 12.63 11.97
C ALA A 234 -0.81 13.02 11.01
N GLY A 235 -0.85 12.40 9.83
CA GLY A 235 -1.89 12.62 8.82
C GLY A 235 -2.59 11.33 8.44
N GLY A 236 -3.91 11.25 8.73
CA GLY A 236 -4.69 10.07 8.35
C GLY A 236 -5.92 9.83 9.20
N GLU A 237 -6.95 9.29 8.57
CA GLU A 237 -8.22 8.96 9.20
C GLU A 237 -8.08 7.73 10.11
N CYS A 238 -8.55 7.83 11.34
CA CYS A 238 -8.64 6.69 12.25
C CYS A 238 -9.86 5.83 11.91
N TYR A 239 -9.63 4.55 11.62
CA TYR A 239 -10.68 3.56 11.45
C TYR A 239 -10.90 2.82 12.77
N GLY A 240 -11.97 3.18 13.46
CA GLY A 240 -12.33 2.67 14.76
C GLY A 240 -12.40 3.75 15.82
N ASN A 241 -12.02 3.42 17.07
CA ASN A 241 -12.07 4.34 18.20
C ASN A 241 -10.84 5.26 18.24
N ASP A 242 -11.01 6.53 17.88
CA ASP A 242 -9.96 7.57 17.93
C ASP A 242 -9.80 8.19 19.33
N GLU A 243 -10.82 8.09 20.17
CA GLU A 243 -10.77 8.60 21.56
C GLU A 243 -9.63 7.97 22.37
N LYS A 244 -9.32 6.67 22.12
CA LYS A 244 -8.22 5.99 22.79
C LYS A 244 -6.86 6.66 22.50
N TYR A 245 -6.64 7.16 21.30
CA TYR A 245 -5.40 7.85 20.93
C TYR A 245 -5.38 9.28 21.49
N THR A 246 -6.50 10.00 21.43
CA THR A 246 -6.65 11.32 22.03
C THR A 246 -6.41 11.27 23.54
N LYS A 247 -6.99 10.27 24.21
CA LYS A 247 -6.74 10.03 25.64
C LYS A 247 -5.25 9.69 25.90
N LEU A 248 -4.66 8.81 25.11
CA LEU A 248 -3.25 8.43 25.26
C LEU A 248 -2.31 9.65 25.09
N ILE A 249 -2.56 10.53 24.12
CA ILE A 249 -1.81 11.78 23.92
C ILE A 249 -1.86 12.65 25.17
N SER A 250 -3.06 12.80 25.78
CA SER A 250 -3.26 13.56 27.01
C SER A 250 -2.55 12.91 28.20
N ASP A 251 -2.75 11.61 28.40
CA ASP A 251 -2.17 10.86 29.54
C ASP A 251 -0.64 10.86 29.50
N LEU A 252 -0.03 10.83 28.31
CA LEU A 252 1.41 10.92 28.09
C LEU A 252 1.94 12.38 28.17
N GLY A 253 1.06 13.38 28.22
CA GLY A 253 1.43 14.78 28.26
C GLY A 253 2.22 15.26 27.05
N ILE A 254 1.86 14.78 25.83
CA ILE A 254 2.55 15.10 24.58
C ILE A 254 1.73 15.99 23.63
N SER A 255 0.63 16.58 24.11
CA SER A 255 -0.26 17.39 23.26
C SER A 255 0.46 18.53 22.52
N ASN A 256 1.51 19.11 23.11
CA ASN A 256 2.30 20.17 22.50
C ASN A 256 3.35 19.67 21.49
N TYR A 257 3.57 18.36 21.42
CA TYR A 257 4.58 17.70 20.57
C TYR A 257 3.97 17.01 19.35
N ILE A 258 2.64 17.11 19.17
CA ILE A 258 1.93 16.44 18.08
C ILE A 258 0.92 17.35 17.40
N THR A 259 0.88 17.29 16.09
CA THR A 259 -0.24 17.73 15.25
C THR A 259 -0.83 16.49 14.59
N TRP A 260 -2.09 16.18 14.90
CA TRP A 260 -2.78 15.02 14.31
C TRP A 260 -4.00 15.48 13.52
N HIS A 261 -3.93 15.32 12.20
CA HIS A 261 -5.06 15.55 11.28
C HIS A 261 -5.83 14.25 11.09
N ASN A 262 -6.80 14.00 11.98
CA ASN A 262 -7.65 12.81 11.96
C ASN A 262 -8.72 12.92 10.85
N ARG A 263 -8.28 12.82 9.61
CA ARG A 263 -9.11 12.83 8.41
C ARG A 263 -8.41 12.15 7.26
N TYR A 264 -9.16 11.82 6.21
CA TYR A 264 -8.53 11.47 4.94
C TYR A 264 -7.71 12.67 4.42
N ILE A 265 -6.48 12.42 4.02
CA ILE A 265 -5.61 13.44 3.42
C ILE A 265 -5.69 13.28 1.90
N PRO A 266 -6.21 14.29 1.18
CA PRO A 266 -6.27 14.26 -0.28
C PRO A 266 -4.88 14.26 -0.92
N ASP A 267 -4.78 13.68 -2.13
CA ASP A 267 -3.52 13.62 -2.87
C ASP A 267 -2.86 14.99 -3.06
N SER A 268 -3.66 16.06 -3.20
CA SER A 268 -3.17 17.44 -3.33
C SER A 268 -2.46 17.99 -2.09
N GLU A 269 -2.70 17.39 -0.92
CA GLU A 269 -2.07 17.80 0.33
C GLU A 269 -0.87 16.92 0.70
N VAL A 270 -0.70 15.74 0.10
CA VAL A 270 0.38 14.77 0.42
C VAL A 270 1.76 15.44 0.36
N THR A 271 2.00 16.26 -0.65
CA THR A 271 3.27 16.98 -0.83
C THR A 271 3.62 17.85 0.39
N ASP A 272 2.66 18.52 0.99
CA ASP A 272 2.92 19.38 2.16
C ASP A 272 3.41 18.55 3.36
N TYR A 273 2.82 17.38 3.60
CA TYR A 273 3.23 16.48 4.70
C TYR A 273 4.63 15.92 4.50
N PHE A 274 4.88 15.34 3.32
CA PHE A 274 6.18 14.70 3.04
C PHE A 274 7.30 15.71 2.81
N SER A 275 7.01 16.89 2.29
CA SER A 275 8.03 17.96 2.16
C SER A 275 8.41 18.60 3.50
N ALA A 276 7.52 18.60 4.49
CA ALA A 276 7.80 19.11 5.82
C ALA A 276 8.65 18.14 6.68
N ALA A 277 8.63 16.85 6.36
CA ALA A 277 9.20 15.79 7.19
C ALA A 277 10.71 15.59 7.01
N ASP A 278 11.35 15.04 8.04
CA ASP A 278 12.74 14.57 8.03
C ASP A 278 12.81 13.04 7.97
N VAL A 279 11.83 12.37 8.57
CA VAL A 279 11.75 10.91 8.63
C VAL A 279 10.30 10.47 8.71
N VAL A 280 9.99 9.31 8.12
CA VAL A 280 8.68 8.67 8.23
C VAL A 280 8.77 7.48 9.18
N ALA A 281 7.96 7.45 10.24
CA ALA A 281 7.93 6.38 11.23
C ALA A 281 6.71 5.48 11.04
N LEU A 282 6.93 4.19 10.81
CA LEU A 282 5.92 3.17 10.54
C LEU A 282 6.09 1.97 11.52
N PRO A 283 5.73 2.12 12.80
CA PRO A 283 5.94 1.09 13.83
C PRO A 283 4.86 0.00 13.78
N TYR A 284 4.66 -0.61 12.62
CA TYR A 284 3.60 -1.57 12.38
C TYR A 284 3.80 -2.86 13.18
N ARG A 285 2.71 -3.44 13.66
CA ARG A 285 2.68 -4.76 14.32
C ARG A 285 2.73 -5.89 13.30
N THR A 286 2.07 -5.67 12.17
CA THR A 286 2.05 -6.61 11.04
C THR A 286 1.94 -5.84 9.73
N ALA A 287 2.60 -6.31 8.69
CA ALA A 287 2.46 -5.78 7.34
C ALA A 287 3.04 -6.76 6.34
N SER A 288 2.41 -6.95 5.20
CA SER A 288 3.04 -7.61 4.04
C SER A 288 3.90 -6.63 3.25
N GLN A 289 3.48 -5.38 3.18
CA GLN A 289 4.19 -4.25 2.55
C GLN A 289 3.57 -2.92 2.98
N SER A 290 4.21 -1.79 2.63
CA SER A 290 3.64 -0.46 2.87
C SER A 290 3.83 0.48 1.69
N GLY A 291 2.73 0.94 1.10
CA GLY A 291 2.76 2.01 0.10
C GLY A 291 3.28 3.34 0.66
N ILE A 292 3.18 3.56 1.97
CA ILE A 292 3.68 4.79 2.62
C ILE A 292 5.21 4.89 2.54
N THR A 293 5.92 3.75 2.63
CA THR A 293 7.38 3.71 2.43
C THR A 293 7.73 4.16 1.02
N GLN A 294 6.95 3.75 0.01
CA GLN A 294 7.18 4.14 -1.37
C GLN A 294 6.85 5.61 -1.64
N ILE A 295 5.87 6.17 -0.93
CA ILE A 295 5.63 7.63 -0.94
C ILE A 295 6.80 8.35 -0.27
N ALA A 296 7.31 7.86 0.87
CA ALA A 296 8.47 8.45 1.52
C ALA A 296 9.68 8.49 0.58
N TYR A 297 9.99 7.40 -0.09
CA TYR A 297 11.09 7.33 -1.04
C TYR A 297 10.89 8.22 -2.28
N SER A 298 9.65 8.43 -2.74
CA SER A 298 9.41 9.39 -3.82
C SER A 298 9.78 10.83 -3.45
N TYR A 299 9.70 11.16 -2.15
CA TYR A 299 10.13 12.45 -1.57
C TYR A 299 11.55 12.43 -0.98
N ASP A 300 12.35 11.39 -1.26
CA ASP A 300 13.69 11.19 -0.73
C ASP A 300 13.76 11.17 0.81
N LEU A 301 12.71 10.70 1.47
CA LEU A 301 12.64 10.63 2.91
C LEU A 301 13.06 9.25 3.44
N PRO A 302 13.94 9.20 4.44
CA PRO A 302 14.24 7.97 5.16
C PRO A 302 13.04 7.48 5.96
N VAL A 303 13.05 6.18 6.24
CA VAL A 303 11.96 5.54 6.96
C VAL A 303 12.48 4.81 8.20
N ILE A 304 11.68 4.78 9.26
CA ILE A 304 11.87 3.86 10.37
C ILE A 304 10.72 2.87 10.33
N VAL A 305 11.01 1.60 10.12
CA VAL A 305 10.01 0.55 9.99
C VAL A 305 10.26 -0.54 11.04
N THR A 306 9.22 -1.31 11.35
CA THR A 306 9.39 -2.52 12.17
C THR A 306 9.83 -3.71 11.33
N ASN A 307 10.55 -4.65 11.96
CA ASN A 307 10.93 -5.93 11.36
C ASN A 307 9.74 -6.89 11.28
N VAL A 308 8.76 -6.54 10.42
CA VAL A 308 7.56 -7.35 10.17
C VAL A 308 7.29 -7.45 8.68
N GLY A 309 6.92 -8.65 8.23
CA GLY A 309 6.56 -8.91 6.83
C GLY A 309 7.62 -8.47 5.84
N GLY A 310 7.20 -7.76 4.79
CA GLY A 310 8.08 -7.26 3.75
C GLY A 310 8.68 -5.87 4.00
N LEU A 311 8.44 -5.24 5.16
CA LEU A 311 8.95 -3.89 5.44
C LEU A 311 10.48 -3.81 5.45
N PRO A 312 11.23 -4.76 6.08
CA PRO A 312 12.69 -4.71 6.08
C PRO A 312 13.32 -4.90 4.70
N GLU A 313 12.62 -5.60 3.80
CA GLU A 313 13.17 -5.93 2.47
C GLU A 313 13.42 -4.70 1.58
N ILE A 314 12.74 -3.60 1.88
CA ILE A 314 12.83 -2.35 1.11
C ILE A 314 13.67 -1.29 1.81
N VAL A 315 14.27 -1.60 2.97
CA VAL A 315 15.16 -0.70 3.71
C VAL A 315 16.61 -1.15 3.54
N ASP A 316 17.48 -0.24 3.17
CA ASP A 316 18.93 -0.42 3.26
C ASP A 316 19.37 0.21 4.59
N GLU A 317 19.67 -0.66 5.57
CA GLU A 317 19.90 -0.32 6.96
C GLU A 317 20.99 0.74 7.13
N GLY A 318 20.67 1.82 7.84
CA GLY A 318 21.58 2.95 8.06
C GLY A 318 21.81 3.84 6.85
N LYS A 319 21.20 3.54 5.66
CA LYS A 319 21.37 4.33 4.43
C LYS A 319 20.05 4.88 3.87
N SER A 320 18.98 4.08 3.89
CA SER A 320 17.64 4.55 3.47
C SER A 320 16.65 4.58 4.63
N GLY A 321 17.06 4.12 5.80
CA GLY A 321 16.24 4.07 7.00
C GLY A 321 16.78 3.11 8.04
N PHE A 322 15.92 2.79 9.01
CA PHE A 322 16.20 1.86 10.08
C PHE A 322 15.09 0.84 10.25
N THR A 323 15.49 -0.36 10.66
CA THR A 323 14.56 -1.43 11.01
C THR A 323 14.62 -1.68 12.52
N ILE A 324 13.47 -1.64 13.20
CA ILE A 324 13.33 -1.82 14.64
C ILE A 324 12.48 -3.04 14.98
N SER A 325 12.58 -3.53 16.20
CA SER A 325 11.71 -4.60 16.71
C SER A 325 10.27 -4.13 16.83
N PRO A 326 9.27 -4.96 16.49
CA PRO A 326 7.87 -4.62 16.70
C PRO A 326 7.59 -4.48 18.21
N GLU A 327 6.54 -3.71 18.56
CA GLU A 327 6.11 -3.44 19.95
C GLU A 327 7.21 -2.83 20.85
N ASN A 328 8.22 -2.17 20.27
CA ASN A 328 9.35 -1.62 20.99
C ASN A 328 9.47 -0.09 20.88
N PRO A 329 8.68 0.69 21.64
CA PRO A 329 8.76 2.15 21.62
C PRO A 329 10.12 2.69 22.08
N LYS A 330 10.84 1.96 22.95
CA LYS A 330 12.16 2.38 23.44
C LYS A 330 13.21 2.37 22.34
N GLU A 331 13.25 1.32 21.53
CA GLU A 331 14.15 1.23 20.38
C GLU A 331 13.85 2.34 19.35
N LEU A 332 12.57 2.60 19.07
CA LEU A 332 12.14 3.71 18.23
C LEU A 332 12.63 5.06 18.79
N THR A 333 12.53 5.26 20.11
CA THR A 333 13.04 6.47 20.77
C THR A 333 14.53 6.65 20.60
N VAL A 334 15.30 5.55 20.76
CA VAL A 334 16.77 5.58 20.60
C VAL A 334 17.15 5.96 19.18
N VAL A 335 16.56 5.28 18.18
CA VAL A 335 16.83 5.58 16.76
C VAL A 335 16.48 7.03 16.42
N LEU A 336 15.35 7.54 16.88
CA LEU A 336 14.99 8.95 16.67
C LEU A 336 15.96 9.91 17.36
N ALA A 337 16.28 9.69 18.64
CA ALA A 337 17.15 10.57 19.42
C ALA A 337 18.59 10.65 18.86
N GLU A 338 19.12 9.54 18.36
CA GLU A 338 20.47 9.48 17.82
C GLU A 338 20.61 10.10 16.43
N ASN A 339 19.52 10.21 15.67
CA ASN A 339 19.58 10.56 14.24
C ASN A 339 18.91 11.89 13.87
N LEU A 340 18.04 12.44 14.72
CA LEU A 340 17.39 13.73 14.45
C LEU A 340 18.36 14.89 14.47
N ASP A 341 19.25 14.97 15.48
CA ASP A 341 20.15 16.11 15.68
C ASP A 341 21.46 16.04 14.86
N ASN A 342 21.78 14.88 14.25
CA ASN A 342 23.09 14.59 13.65
C ASN A 342 23.11 14.72 12.11
N SER A 343 22.14 15.39 11.48
CA SER A 343 21.99 15.44 10.01
C SER A 343 22.02 14.06 9.29
N THR A 344 21.87 12.97 10.03
CA THR A 344 21.89 11.60 9.50
C THR A 344 20.81 11.39 8.47
N PHE A 345 19.57 11.81 8.76
CA PHE A 345 18.46 11.70 7.83
C PHE A 345 18.66 12.52 6.55
N PHE A 346 19.34 13.66 6.64
CA PHE A 346 19.72 14.43 5.45
C PHE A 346 20.73 13.69 4.56
N GLY A 347 21.69 12.98 5.17
CA GLY A 347 22.64 12.11 4.45
C GLY A 347 21.90 10.96 3.74
N MET A 348 20.94 10.33 4.42
CA MET A 348 20.09 9.27 3.86
C MET A 348 19.26 9.78 2.67
N SER A 349 18.71 10.99 2.75
CA SER A 349 17.93 11.57 1.64
C SER A 349 18.72 11.61 0.34
N LYS A 350 20.01 11.93 0.39
CA LYS A 350 20.88 11.91 -0.80
C LYS A 350 21.07 10.50 -1.37
N TYR A 351 21.22 9.52 -0.51
CA TYR A 351 21.31 8.12 -0.93
C TYR A 351 20.02 7.62 -1.58
N ILE A 352 18.87 7.97 -1.00
CA ILE A 352 17.55 7.54 -1.45
C ILE A 352 17.25 8.05 -2.87
N THR A 353 17.79 9.20 -3.29
CA THR A 353 17.59 9.74 -4.65
C THR A 353 17.96 8.73 -5.74
N THR A 354 19.03 7.95 -5.54
CA THR A 354 19.42 6.87 -6.47
C THR A 354 18.89 5.51 -6.07
N PHE A 355 18.79 5.25 -4.78
CA PHE A 355 18.31 3.97 -4.25
C PHE A 355 16.89 3.62 -4.71
N LYS A 356 16.01 4.61 -4.82
CA LYS A 356 14.60 4.42 -5.22
C LYS A 356 14.42 3.98 -6.67
N GLU A 357 15.44 4.12 -7.54
CA GLU A 357 15.36 3.69 -8.95
C GLU A 357 15.10 2.20 -9.10
N LYS A 358 15.55 1.38 -8.16
CA LYS A 358 15.26 -0.06 -8.12
C LYS A 358 13.79 -0.40 -7.86
N PHE A 359 12.99 0.57 -7.45
CA PHE A 359 11.54 0.47 -7.27
C PHE A 359 10.79 1.19 -8.41
N SER A 360 11.35 1.21 -9.61
CA SER A 360 10.72 1.86 -10.76
C SER A 360 9.51 1.08 -11.27
N TRP A 361 8.59 1.80 -11.89
CA TRP A 361 7.44 1.19 -12.56
C TRP A 361 7.86 0.34 -13.76
N GLU A 362 8.92 0.73 -14.46
CA GLU A 362 9.48 -0.04 -15.58
C GLU A 362 9.92 -1.43 -15.11
N TYR A 363 10.62 -1.52 -13.97
CA TYR A 363 11.03 -2.78 -13.36
C TYR A 363 9.85 -3.64 -12.92
N PHE A 364 8.79 -3.01 -12.41
CA PHE A 364 7.57 -3.70 -12.01
C PHE A 364 6.80 -4.27 -13.20
N VAL A 365 6.62 -3.48 -14.27
CA VAL A 365 5.97 -3.91 -15.52
C VAL A 365 6.76 -5.03 -16.20
N ASP A 366 8.12 -4.93 -16.23
CA ASP A 366 8.99 -6.01 -16.72
C ASP A 366 8.75 -7.33 -15.97
N GLY A 367 8.48 -7.29 -14.67
CA GLY A 367 8.09 -8.46 -13.89
C GLY A 367 6.82 -9.13 -14.41
N ILE A 368 5.80 -8.36 -14.76
CA ILE A 368 4.56 -8.86 -15.38
C ILE A 368 4.85 -9.51 -16.75
N GLU A 369 5.62 -8.82 -17.58
CA GLU A 369 6.03 -9.34 -18.90
C GLU A 369 6.88 -10.62 -18.78
N THR A 370 7.72 -10.71 -17.74
CA THR A 370 8.55 -11.89 -17.47
C THR A 370 7.70 -13.09 -17.07
N VAL A 371 6.71 -12.90 -16.18
CA VAL A 371 5.76 -13.98 -15.84
C VAL A 371 5.02 -14.43 -17.10
N TYR A 372 4.50 -13.49 -17.90
CA TYR A 372 3.79 -13.82 -19.14
C TYR A 372 4.62 -14.66 -20.12
N LYS A 373 5.91 -14.40 -20.24
CA LYS A 373 6.81 -15.16 -21.15
C LYS A 373 7.11 -16.57 -20.66
N ARG A 374 6.94 -16.83 -19.34
CA ARG A 374 7.27 -18.12 -18.70
C ARG A 374 6.08 -19.08 -18.63
N ILE A 375 4.87 -18.61 -18.91
CA ILE A 375 3.60 -19.39 -18.92
C ILE A 375 3.10 -19.60 -20.39
#